data_3bc256f17fddd1267d10f8f6f912e44e
#
_entry.id   3bc256f17fddd1267d10f8f6f912e44e
#
_cell.length_a   1.000
_cell.length_b   1.000
_cell.length_c   1.000
_cell.angle_alpha   90.00
_cell.angle_beta   90.00
_cell.angle_gamma   90.00
#
_symmetry.space_group_name_H-M   'P 1'
#
loop_
_entity.id
_entity.type
_entity.pdbx_description
1 polymer ?
#
loop_
_entity_poly.entity_id
_entity_poly.type
_entity_poly.pdbx_seq_one_letter_code
_entity_poly.pdbx_strand_id
1 'polypeptide(L)'
;MVAREFGRGSFDVVYPKVSILAESPVSVVDKVVDKKGTRKEAEAYLQYLWNPEGQTIAAQNYLRPRDKAVLAKFSSQFPPIRTFTVEETFGSWKKAMDTHFKDGGVFDQIYAKR
;
A
#
# COMPACT_ATOMS: atom_id res chain seq x y z
N MET A 1 -2.32 10.98 -9.49
CA MET A 1 -3.73 10.67 -9.76
C MET A 1 -4.56 11.95 -9.80
N VAL A 2 -4.85 12.62 -8.69
CA VAL A 2 -5.72 13.82 -8.64
C VAL A 2 -5.36 14.88 -9.70
N ALA A 3 -4.10 15.29 -9.79
CA ALA A 3 -3.67 16.30 -10.77
C ALA A 3 -3.79 15.84 -12.25
N ARG A 4 -3.86 14.52 -12.48
CA ARG A 4 -4.05 13.96 -13.83
C ARG A 4 -5.53 13.94 -14.22
N GLU A 5 -6.41 13.64 -13.28
CA GLU A 5 -7.85 13.45 -13.54
C GLU A 5 -8.63 14.74 -13.44
N PHE A 6 -8.24 15.64 -12.53
CA PHE A 6 -8.99 16.87 -12.22
C PHE A 6 -8.27 18.16 -12.62
N GLY A 7 -7.10 18.06 -13.27
CA GLY A 7 -6.28 19.19 -13.67
C GLY A 7 -5.34 19.70 -12.58
N ARG A 8 -4.21 20.27 -13.03
CA ARG A 8 -3.23 20.88 -12.12
C ARG A 8 -3.77 22.22 -11.62
N GLY A 9 -3.67 22.44 -10.31
CA GLY A 9 -4.06 23.71 -9.66
C GLY A 9 -5.48 23.73 -9.11
N SER A 10 -6.28 22.67 -9.31
CA SER A 10 -7.61 22.57 -8.70
C SER A 10 -7.58 22.04 -7.26
N PHE A 11 -6.47 21.46 -6.83
CA PHE A 11 -6.29 20.85 -5.51
C PHE A 11 -4.88 21.02 -5.01
N ASP A 12 -4.73 21.24 -3.71
CA ASP A 12 -3.46 21.16 -3.02
C ASP A 12 -3.24 19.74 -2.48
N VAL A 13 -2.06 19.17 -2.72
CA VAL A 13 -1.68 17.87 -2.20
C VAL A 13 -0.80 18.07 -0.97
N VAL A 14 -1.34 17.74 0.19
CA VAL A 14 -0.61 17.81 1.46
C VAL A 14 -0.06 16.43 1.83
N TYR A 15 1.26 16.35 1.97
CA TYR A 15 1.94 15.13 2.40
C TYR A 15 2.15 15.18 3.92
N PRO A 16 1.63 14.20 4.69
CA PRO A 16 1.87 14.16 6.13
C PRO A 16 3.34 13.84 6.41
N LYS A 17 3.86 14.32 7.55
CA LYS A 17 5.23 13.99 7.98
C LYS A 17 5.41 12.51 8.31
N VAL A 18 4.35 11.86 8.75
CA VAL A 18 4.32 10.44 9.15
C VAL A 18 3.06 9.79 8.57
N SER A 19 3.19 8.58 8.06
CA SER A 19 2.06 7.79 7.57
C SER A 19 2.30 6.31 7.80
N ILE A 20 1.22 5.52 7.80
CA ILE A 20 1.34 4.07 7.81
C ILE A 20 1.90 3.58 6.46
N LEU A 21 2.78 2.58 6.51
CA LEU A 21 3.22 1.88 5.31
C LEU A 21 2.08 0.97 4.83
N ALA A 22 1.50 1.29 3.68
CA ALA A 22 0.48 0.45 3.07
C ALA A 22 1.13 -0.80 2.46
N GLU A 23 1.05 -1.90 3.18
CA GLU A 23 1.57 -3.21 2.77
C GLU A 23 0.40 -4.05 2.25
N SER A 24 0.11 -3.94 0.96
CA SER A 24 -0.95 -4.72 0.32
C SER A 24 -0.41 -6.10 -0.05
N PRO A 25 -0.73 -7.17 0.72
CA PRO A 25 -0.28 -8.51 0.39
C PRO A 25 -0.97 -9.03 -0.87
N VAL A 26 -0.25 -9.79 -1.64
CA VAL A 26 -0.76 -10.49 -2.81
C VAL A 26 -0.24 -11.93 -2.83
N SER A 27 -1.12 -12.88 -3.15
CA SER A 27 -0.76 -14.29 -3.23
C SER A 27 -1.53 -15.00 -4.34
N VAL A 28 -1.02 -16.13 -4.78
CA VAL A 28 -1.78 -17.03 -5.64
C VAL A 28 -2.90 -17.71 -4.86
N VAL A 29 -3.99 -18.04 -5.53
CA VAL A 29 -5.06 -18.86 -4.96
C VAL A 29 -4.78 -20.32 -5.35
N ASP A 30 -4.18 -21.09 -4.44
CA ASP A 30 -3.64 -22.42 -4.72
C ASP A 30 -4.60 -23.32 -5.45
N LYS A 31 -5.82 -23.52 -4.95
CA LYS A 31 -6.82 -24.36 -5.60
C LYS A 31 -7.15 -23.95 -7.04
N VAL A 32 -7.03 -22.66 -7.36
CA VAL A 32 -7.33 -22.14 -8.69
C VAL A 32 -6.17 -22.40 -9.64
N VAL A 33 -4.96 -22.05 -9.24
CA VAL A 33 -3.78 -22.19 -10.10
C VAL A 33 -3.45 -23.66 -10.36
N ASP A 34 -3.64 -24.54 -9.36
CA ASP A 34 -3.43 -25.96 -9.50
C ASP A 34 -4.47 -26.60 -10.44
N LYS A 35 -5.75 -26.27 -10.23
CA LYS A 35 -6.82 -26.76 -11.12
C LYS A 35 -6.63 -26.30 -12.58
N LYS A 36 -6.09 -25.10 -12.80
CA LYS A 36 -5.85 -24.53 -14.13
C LYS A 36 -4.48 -24.87 -14.72
N GLY A 37 -3.55 -25.43 -13.91
CA GLY A 37 -2.18 -25.68 -14.34
C GLY A 37 -1.36 -24.40 -14.60
N THR A 38 -1.73 -23.27 -13.96
CA THR A 38 -1.16 -21.94 -14.22
C THR A 38 -0.31 -21.42 -13.06
N ARG A 39 0.14 -22.27 -12.15
CA ARG A 39 0.90 -21.86 -10.97
C ARG A 39 2.18 -21.11 -11.34
N LYS A 40 2.96 -21.65 -12.27
CA LYS A 40 4.23 -21.08 -12.71
C LYS A 40 4.06 -19.66 -13.26
N GLU A 41 3.06 -19.47 -14.09
CA GLU A 41 2.76 -18.17 -14.71
C GLU A 41 2.27 -17.16 -13.66
N ALA A 42 1.41 -17.60 -12.73
CA ALA A 42 0.90 -16.76 -11.66
C ALA A 42 2.03 -16.31 -10.71
N GLU A 43 2.89 -17.22 -10.30
CA GLU A 43 4.05 -16.89 -9.45
C GLU A 43 5.03 -15.97 -10.17
N ALA A 44 5.35 -16.23 -11.44
CA ALA A 44 6.20 -15.37 -12.25
C ALA A 44 5.63 -13.94 -12.37
N TYR A 45 4.30 -13.81 -12.55
CA TYR A 45 3.64 -12.51 -12.56
C TYR A 45 3.78 -11.78 -11.21
N LEU A 46 3.55 -12.46 -10.09
CA LEU A 46 3.69 -11.83 -8.78
C LEU A 46 5.13 -11.42 -8.49
N GLN A 47 6.12 -12.24 -8.87
CA GLN A 47 7.53 -11.89 -8.74
C GLN A 47 7.91 -10.68 -9.61
N TYR A 48 7.33 -10.56 -10.81
CA TYR A 48 7.56 -9.40 -11.68
C TYR A 48 7.15 -8.07 -11.03
N LEU A 49 6.07 -8.05 -10.23
CA LEU A 49 5.63 -6.84 -9.52
C LEU A 49 6.70 -6.28 -8.56
N TRP A 50 7.62 -7.11 -8.11
CA TRP A 50 8.68 -6.74 -7.16
C TRP A 50 10.02 -6.43 -7.82
N ASN A 51 10.18 -6.74 -9.11
CA ASN A 51 11.41 -6.39 -9.81
C ASN A 51 11.47 -4.88 -10.15
N PRO A 52 12.66 -4.32 -10.48
CA PRO A 52 12.79 -2.89 -10.77
C PRO A 52 11.90 -2.37 -11.90
N GLU A 53 11.58 -3.21 -12.88
CA GLU A 53 10.70 -2.83 -14.00
C GLU A 53 9.25 -2.71 -13.54
N GLY A 54 8.71 -3.72 -12.85
CA GLY A 54 7.37 -3.69 -12.27
C GLY A 54 7.21 -2.53 -11.28
N GLN A 55 8.22 -2.28 -10.44
CA GLN A 55 8.24 -1.15 -9.51
C GLN A 55 8.31 0.22 -10.25
N THR A 56 8.96 0.28 -11.40
CA THR A 56 8.97 1.48 -12.24
C THR A 56 7.60 1.74 -12.84
N ILE A 57 6.93 0.71 -13.35
CA ILE A 57 5.56 0.81 -13.85
C ILE A 57 4.61 1.26 -12.73
N ALA A 58 4.73 0.70 -11.54
CA ALA A 58 3.96 1.13 -10.37
C ALA A 58 4.15 2.63 -10.09
N ALA A 59 5.40 3.11 -10.08
CA ALA A 59 5.71 4.53 -9.87
C ALA A 59 5.11 5.44 -10.95
N GLN A 60 5.18 5.05 -12.21
CA GLN A 60 4.56 5.78 -13.34
C GLN A 60 3.03 5.89 -13.20
N ASN A 61 2.41 4.93 -12.51
CA ASN A 61 0.99 4.92 -12.20
C ASN A 61 0.65 5.47 -10.80
N TYR A 62 1.53 6.29 -10.23
CA TYR A 62 1.35 6.97 -8.94
C TYR A 62 1.25 6.02 -7.72
N LEU A 63 1.74 4.81 -7.83
CA LEU A 63 1.92 3.90 -6.71
C LEU A 63 3.36 4.03 -6.20
N ARG A 64 3.53 4.35 -4.92
CA ARG A 64 4.86 4.53 -4.33
C ARG A 64 5.64 3.21 -4.39
N PRO A 65 6.76 3.14 -5.12
CA PRO A 65 7.54 1.92 -5.21
C PRO A 65 8.25 1.60 -3.88
N ARG A 66 8.46 0.32 -3.61
CA ARG A 66 9.23 -0.13 -2.44
C ARG A 66 10.72 -0.26 -2.73
N ASP A 67 11.08 -0.47 -3.98
CA ASP A 67 12.47 -0.44 -4.41
C ASP A 67 13.06 0.95 -4.22
N LYS A 68 14.14 1.04 -3.41
CA LYS A 68 14.75 2.33 -3.03
C LYS A 68 15.39 3.05 -4.22
N ALA A 69 15.97 2.29 -5.16
CA ALA A 69 16.60 2.87 -6.34
C ALA A 69 15.56 3.42 -7.31
N VAL A 70 14.45 2.71 -7.48
CA VAL A 70 13.30 3.20 -8.26
C VAL A 70 12.69 4.41 -7.56
N LEU A 71 12.43 4.35 -6.25
CA LEU A 71 11.86 5.47 -5.49
C LEU A 71 12.71 6.74 -5.62
N ALA A 72 14.03 6.62 -5.60
CA ALA A 72 14.94 7.76 -5.76
C ALA A 72 14.76 8.44 -7.14
N LYS A 73 14.53 7.68 -8.20
CA LYS A 73 14.27 8.23 -9.55
C LYS A 73 12.96 9.03 -9.64
N PHE A 74 12.00 8.74 -8.76
CA PHE A 74 10.69 9.39 -8.71
C PHE A 74 10.53 10.31 -7.48
N SER A 75 11.63 10.82 -6.94
CA SER A 75 11.63 11.64 -5.72
C SER A 75 10.79 12.92 -5.83
N SER A 76 10.69 13.52 -7.01
CA SER A 76 9.82 14.67 -7.26
C SER A 76 8.33 14.34 -7.19
N GLN A 77 7.96 13.11 -7.52
CA GLN A 77 6.57 12.63 -7.46
C GLN A 77 6.22 12.08 -6.07
N PHE A 78 7.20 11.51 -5.36
CA PHE A 78 7.02 10.90 -4.04
C PHE A 78 7.95 11.55 -3.02
N PRO A 79 7.57 12.70 -2.43
CA PRO A 79 8.36 13.32 -1.37
C PRO A 79 8.63 12.35 -0.22
N PRO A 80 9.76 12.48 0.49
CA PRO A 80 10.07 11.61 1.61
C PRO A 80 9.01 11.72 2.70
N ILE A 81 8.51 10.58 3.16
CA ILE A 81 7.55 10.46 4.25
C ILE A 81 8.12 9.43 5.23
N ARG A 82 8.12 9.74 6.52
CA ARG A 82 8.39 8.75 7.55
C ARG A 82 7.22 7.77 7.59
N THR A 83 7.51 6.49 7.41
CA THR A 83 6.49 5.43 7.51
C THR A 83 6.73 4.55 8.72
N PHE A 84 5.66 3.93 9.22
CA PHE A 84 5.68 2.89 10.24
C PHE A 84 4.80 1.72 9.79
N THR A 85 5.09 0.52 10.27
CA THR A 85 4.27 -0.68 10.00
C THR A 85 3.23 -0.89 11.10
N VAL A 86 2.24 -1.74 10.81
CA VAL A 86 1.24 -2.14 11.81
C VAL A 86 1.91 -2.91 12.94
N GLU A 87 2.87 -3.77 12.61
CA GLU A 87 3.62 -4.57 13.57
C GLU A 87 4.43 -3.70 14.54
N GLU A 88 5.14 -2.69 14.04
CA GLU A 88 5.94 -1.77 14.86
C GLU A 88 5.09 -0.98 15.85
N THR A 89 3.90 -0.56 15.45
CA THR A 89 3.07 0.36 16.25
C THR A 89 2.03 -0.38 17.09
N PHE A 90 1.43 -1.43 16.57
CA PHE A 90 0.30 -2.13 17.19
C PHE A 90 0.64 -3.58 17.59
N GLY A 91 1.82 -4.09 17.24
CA GLY A 91 2.30 -5.42 17.56
C GLY A 91 1.80 -6.52 16.60
N SER A 92 0.60 -6.41 16.07
CA SER A 92 0.07 -7.30 15.01
C SER A 92 -1.22 -6.77 14.43
N TRP A 93 -1.58 -7.21 13.23
CA TRP A 93 -2.88 -6.93 12.61
C TRP A 93 -4.04 -7.38 13.51
N LYS A 94 -3.95 -8.59 14.07
CA LYS A 94 -4.99 -9.10 14.99
C LYS A 94 -5.19 -8.17 16.17
N LYS A 95 -4.11 -7.76 16.83
CA LYS A 95 -4.17 -6.85 17.98
C LYS A 95 -4.73 -5.47 17.59
N ALA A 96 -4.33 -4.96 16.44
CA ALA A 96 -4.87 -3.70 15.91
C ALA A 96 -6.39 -3.78 15.69
N MET A 97 -6.87 -4.86 15.06
CA MET A 97 -8.30 -5.09 14.83
C MET A 97 -9.06 -5.25 16.16
N ASP A 98 -8.55 -6.09 17.06
CA ASP A 98 -9.20 -6.34 18.37
C ASP A 98 -9.27 -5.09 19.25
N THR A 99 -8.31 -4.18 19.15
CA THR A 99 -8.27 -2.98 19.96
C THR A 99 -9.09 -1.83 19.36
N HIS A 100 -8.98 -1.64 18.05
CA HIS A 100 -9.47 -0.41 17.40
C HIS A 100 -10.80 -0.61 16.67
N PHE A 101 -11.04 -1.78 16.08
CA PHE A 101 -12.13 -1.97 15.12
C PHE A 101 -13.16 -3.03 15.50
N LYS A 102 -12.97 -3.79 16.59
CA LYS A 102 -14.03 -4.66 17.10
C LYS A 102 -15.19 -3.83 17.65
N ASP A 103 -16.35 -4.43 17.82
CA ASP A 103 -17.53 -3.82 18.44
C ASP A 103 -17.17 -3.21 19.81
N GLY A 104 -17.48 -1.93 19.99
CA GLY A 104 -17.08 -1.16 21.17
C GLY A 104 -15.59 -0.79 21.22
N GLY A 105 -14.84 -1.01 20.16
CA GLY A 105 -13.43 -0.63 20.03
C GLY A 105 -13.21 0.88 20.01
N VAL A 106 -11.93 1.30 19.93
CA VAL A 106 -11.57 2.73 19.96
C VAL A 106 -12.28 3.53 18.87
N PHE A 107 -12.48 2.95 17.69
CA PHE A 107 -13.17 3.61 16.59
C PHE A 107 -14.62 3.96 16.95
N ASP A 108 -15.37 3.01 17.51
CA ASP A 108 -16.76 3.23 17.91
C ASP A 108 -16.85 4.27 19.04
N GLN A 109 -15.92 4.25 19.99
CA GLN A 109 -15.87 5.23 21.08
C GLN A 109 -15.63 6.66 20.58
N ILE A 110 -14.86 6.84 19.50
CA ILE A 110 -14.64 8.15 18.86
C ILE A 110 -15.92 8.62 18.19
N TYR A 111 -16.64 7.73 17.51
CA TYR A 111 -17.88 8.06 16.80
C TYR A 111 -19.09 8.26 17.74
N ALA A 112 -19.18 7.52 18.82
CA ALA A 112 -20.26 7.62 19.79
C ALA A 112 -20.29 8.97 20.56
N LYS A 113 -19.22 9.75 20.50
CA LYS A 113 -19.11 11.06 21.16
C LYS A 113 -19.59 12.25 20.33
N ARG A 114 -20.25 12.00 19.19
CA ARG A 114 -20.83 13.06 18.34
C ARG A 114 -22.33 13.18 18.52
#